data_97c754dec84fc455ee602befbf969764
#
_entry.id   97c754dec84fc455ee602befbf969764
#
_cell.length_a   1.000
_cell.length_b   1.000
_cell.length_c   1.000
_cell.angle_alpha   90.00
_cell.angle_beta   90.00
_cell.angle_gamma   90.00
#
_symmetry.space_group_name_H-M   'P 1'
#
loop_
_entity.id
_entity.type
_entity.pdbx_description
1 polymer ?
#
loop_
_entity_poly.entity_id
_entity_poly.type
_entity_poly.pdbx_seq_one_letter_code
_entity_poly.pdbx_strand_id
1 'polypeptide(L)'
;ESESRGLGDVYKRQVLRCLKIPPARLLRCQLVKRSVDARRRDRIQLIYSVDVAVDGEAALLRRRNGDRRIRQTPDTHYRYVAQAPEGSVWASEQRPVVVGAGPCGYFAALLLAQMGFRPLLLERGQPVKQRTADTFGFWRRTAEFNPESNAQFGEGGAGTFSDGKLYSQVSDPDHYGCKVLEELVACGANREILTQHRPHIGTFKLATVVRLSLIHISEPTRLGF
;
A
#
# COMPACT_ATOMS: atom_id res chain seq x y z
N GLU A 1 -8.71 13.26 16.96
CA GLU A 1 -10.10 12.75 16.70
C GLU A 1 -11.11 13.87 16.42
N SER A 2 -10.97 15.08 17.00
CA SER A 2 -11.92 16.20 16.78
C SER A 2 -11.83 16.82 15.38
N GLU A 3 -10.63 16.90 14.78
CA GLU A 3 -10.47 17.41 13.40
C GLU A 3 -11.07 16.47 12.34
N SER A 4 -11.05 15.16 12.57
CA SER A 4 -11.61 14.19 11.62
C SER A 4 -13.12 14.22 11.54
N ARG A 5 -13.82 14.56 12.65
CA ARG A 5 -15.28 14.69 12.67
C ARG A 5 -15.77 15.90 11.86
N GLY A 6 -15.12 17.05 11.99
CA GLY A 6 -15.49 18.27 11.25
C GLY A 6 -15.27 18.15 9.73
N LEU A 7 -14.17 17.53 9.31
CA LEU A 7 -13.89 17.28 7.89
C LEU A 7 -14.90 16.30 7.27
N GLY A 8 -15.28 15.25 8.01
CA GLY A 8 -16.27 14.27 7.58
C GLY A 8 -17.61 14.91 7.17
N ASP A 9 -18.07 15.89 7.90
CA ASP A 9 -19.34 16.57 7.63
C ASP A 9 -19.27 17.57 6.45
N VAL A 10 -18.08 18.11 6.19
CA VAL A 10 -17.90 19.05 5.06
C VAL A 10 -17.99 18.31 3.72
N TYR A 11 -17.27 17.21 3.56
CA TYR A 11 -17.32 16.48 2.29
C TYR A 11 -18.64 15.73 2.09
N LYS A 12 -19.31 15.27 3.14
CA LYS A 12 -20.66 14.70 3.04
C LYS A 12 -21.65 15.71 2.44
N ARG A 13 -21.67 16.95 2.95
CA ARG A 13 -22.51 18.01 2.40
C ARG A 13 -22.20 18.30 0.93
N GLN A 14 -20.93 18.29 0.54
CA GLN A 14 -20.51 18.48 -0.85
C GLN A 14 -20.97 17.32 -1.74
N VAL A 15 -20.86 16.07 -1.26
CA VAL A 15 -21.37 14.88 -1.94
C VAL A 15 -22.87 14.97 -2.20
N LEU A 16 -23.67 15.27 -1.18
CA LEU A 16 -25.12 15.41 -1.32
C LEU A 16 -25.50 16.46 -2.36
N ARG A 17 -24.81 17.60 -2.37
CA ARG A 17 -25.00 18.66 -3.39
C ARG A 17 -24.58 18.17 -4.79
N CYS A 18 -23.44 17.50 -4.90
CA CYS A 18 -22.93 16.97 -6.16
C CYS A 18 -23.89 15.93 -6.74
N LEU A 19 -24.36 14.99 -5.93
CA LEU A 19 -25.28 13.93 -6.34
C LEU A 19 -26.73 14.43 -6.52
N LYS A 20 -27.09 15.59 -5.93
CA LYS A 20 -28.45 16.13 -5.85
C LYS A 20 -29.43 15.12 -5.24
N ILE A 21 -29.06 14.59 -4.07
CA ILE A 21 -29.88 13.65 -3.28
C ILE A 21 -30.13 14.18 -1.87
N PRO A 22 -31.23 13.80 -1.24
CA PRO A 22 -31.46 14.11 0.16
C PRO A 22 -30.52 13.25 1.07
N PRO A 23 -30.23 13.74 2.30
CA PRO A 23 -29.35 13.04 3.23
C PRO A 23 -29.78 11.60 3.53
N ALA A 24 -31.07 11.33 3.61
CA ALA A 24 -31.62 10.00 3.90
C ALA A 24 -31.27 8.94 2.86
N ARG A 25 -30.90 9.34 1.64
CA ARG A 25 -30.47 8.40 0.58
C ARG A 25 -28.98 8.08 0.62
N LEU A 26 -28.19 8.79 1.41
CA LEU A 26 -26.76 8.51 1.56
C LEU A 26 -26.55 7.47 2.67
N LEU A 27 -26.27 6.23 2.30
CA LEU A 27 -26.11 5.11 3.23
C LEU A 27 -24.69 5.03 3.81
N ARG A 28 -23.68 5.28 2.97
CA ARG A 28 -22.26 5.27 3.35
C ARG A 28 -21.49 6.33 2.58
N CYS A 29 -20.49 6.90 3.21
CA CYS A 29 -19.55 7.82 2.57
C CYS A 29 -18.16 7.59 3.17
N GLN A 30 -17.21 7.17 2.35
CA GLN A 30 -15.87 6.80 2.76
C GLN A 30 -14.83 7.55 1.93
N LEU A 31 -13.82 8.10 2.59
CA LEU A 31 -12.70 8.73 1.89
C LEU A 31 -11.83 7.67 1.23
N VAL A 32 -11.59 7.82 -0.08
CA VAL A 32 -10.72 6.94 -0.88
C VAL A 32 -9.41 7.64 -1.18
N LYS A 33 -9.45 8.93 -1.55
CA LYS A 33 -8.25 9.64 -1.94
C LYS A 33 -8.33 11.12 -1.59
N ARG A 34 -7.22 11.62 -1.07
CA ARG A 34 -6.97 13.06 -0.83
C ARG A 34 -5.79 13.51 -1.68
N SER A 35 -5.99 14.53 -2.49
CA SER A 35 -4.96 15.16 -3.30
C SER A 35 -5.00 16.67 -3.16
N VAL A 36 -3.92 17.33 -3.58
CA VAL A 36 -3.79 18.78 -3.55
C VAL A 36 -3.73 19.29 -4.98
N ASP A 37 -4.61 20.22 -5.33
CA ASP A 37 -4.50 21.00 -6.54
C ASP A 37 -3.82 22.34 -6.22
N ALA A 38 -2.55 22.45 -6.59
CA ALA A 38 -1.73 23.64 -6.40
C ALA A 38 -1.31 24.30 -7.73
N ARG A 39 -2.05 24.04 -8.82
CA ARG A 39 -1.76 24.65 -10.14
C ARG A 39 -1.84 26.17 -10.12
N ARG A 40 -2.65 26.71 -9.23
CA ARG A 40 -2.75 28.15 -8.96
C ARG A 40 -2.18 28.41 -7.56
N ARG A 41 -1.15 29.25 -7.46
CA ARG A 41 -0.51 29.61 -6.19
C ARG A 41 -1.41 30.36 -5.23
N ASP A 42 -2.31 31.17 -5.76
CA ASP A 42 -3.30 31.98 -5.04
C ASP A 42 -4.52 31.17 -4.58
N ARG A 43 -4.66 29.94 -5.11
CA ARG A 43 -5.84 29.10 -4.83
C ARG A 43 -5.47 27.63 -4.74
N ILE A 44 -4.89 27.23 -3.63
CA ILE A 44 -4.62 25.82 -3.32
C ILE A 44 -5.92 25.16 -2.87
N GLN A 45 -6.26 24.02 -3.47
CA GLN A 45 -7.48 23.27 -3.17
C GLN A 45 -7.16 21.83 -2.77
N LEU A 46 -7.88 21.33 -1.78
CA LEU A 46 -7.89 19.91 -1.45
C LEU A 46 -8.97 19.21 -2.28
N ILE A 47 -8.59 18.17 -2.99
CA ILE A 47 -9.49 17.36 -3.81
C ILE A 47 -9.69 16.02 -3.10
N TYR A 48 -10.94 15.68 -2.86
CA TYR A 48 -11.32 14.42 -2.23
C TYR A 48 -12.03 13.52 -3.23
N SER A 49 -11.60 12.27 -3.34
CA SER A 49 -12.38 11.20 -3.96
C SER A 49 -13.01 10.39 -2.83
N VAL A 50 -14.30 10.16 -2.95
CA VAL A 50 -15.08 9.46 -1.93
C VAL A 50 -15.91 8.37 -2.56
N ASP A 51 -15.94 7.20 -1.94
CA ASP A 51 -16.91 6.16 -2.25
C ASP A 51 -18.19 6.39 -1.45
N VAL A 52 -19.30 6.23 -2.12
CA VAL A 52 -20.62 6.42 -1.53
C VAL A 52 -21.54 5.24 -1.87
N ALA A 53 -22.25 4.74 -0.88
CA ALA A 53 -23.40 3.88 -1.11
C ALA A 53 -24.67 4.74 -0.99
N VAL A 54 -25.54 4.66 -1.99
CA VAL A 54 -26.76 5.44 -2.03
C VAL A 54 -27.96 4.55 -2.37
N ASP A 55 -29.10 4.83 -1.77
CA ASP A 55 -30.33 4.19 -2.19
C ASP A 55 -30.69 4.57 -3.63
N GLY A 56 -31.03 3.55 -4.46
CA GLY A 56 -31.31 3.73 -5.89
C GLY A 56 -30.09 4.09 -6.75
N GLU A 57 -28.91 3.55 -6.44
CA GLU A 57 -27.63 3.82 -7.11
C GLU A 57 -27.69 3.67 -8.64
N ALA A 58 -28.27 2.59 -9.15
CA ALA A 58 -28.38 2.36 -10.60
C ALA A 58 -29.15 3.48 -11.34
N ALA A 59 -30.21 3.99 -10.73
CA ALA A 59 -30.98 5.11 -11.29
C ALA A 59 -30.17 6.42 -11.22
N LEU A 60 -29.41 6.62 -10.15
CA LEU A 60 -28.54 7.77 -9.99
C LEU A 60 -27.43 7.77 -11.05
N LEU A 61 -26.74 6.64 -11.26
CA LEU A 61 -25.69 6.51 -12.27
C LEU A 61 -26.24 6.78 -13.69
N ARG A 62 -27.40 6.24 -14.03
CA ARG A 62 -28.07 6.54 -15.33
C ARG A 62 -28.35 8.03 -15.48
N ARG A 63 -28.91 8.68 -14.45
CA ARG A 63 -29.23 10.12 -14.47
C ARG A 63 -27.99 10.99 -14.55
N ARG A 64 -26.84 10.52 -14.03
CA ARG A 64 -25.56 11.23 -13.98
C ARG A 64 -24.59 10.75 -15.05
N ASN A 65 -25.03 9.97 -15.99
CA ASN A 65 -24.22 9.54 -17.11
C ASN A 65 -23.67 10.76 -17.86
N GLY A 66 -22.32 10.77 -18.06
CA GLY A 66 -21.60 11.93 -18.63
C GLY A 66 -20.98 12.89 -17.59
N ASP A 67 -21.35 12.85 -16.33
CA ASP A 67 -20.62 13.61 -15.30
C ASP A 67 -19.32 12.88 -14.92
N ARG A 68 -18.19 13.36 -15.43
CA ARG A 68 -16.87 12.75 -15.21
C ARG A 68 -16.44 12.65 -13.73
N ARG A 69 -17.15 13.33 -12.83
CA ARG A 69 -16.89 13.29 -11.37
C ARG A 69 -17.59 12.12 -10.70
N ILE A 70 -18.55 11.50 -11.38
CA ILE A 70 -19.40 10.43 -10.82
C ILE A 70 -19.23 9.20 -11.71
N ARG A 71 -18.76 8.13 -11.10
CA ARG A 71 -18.59 6.84 -11.77
C ARG A 71 -18.84 5.72 -10.78
N GLN A 72 -19.08 4.54 -11.29
CA GLN A 72 -19.12 3.34 -10.47
C GLN A 72 -17.75 3.13 -9.82
N THR A 73 -17.75 2.74 -8.55
CA THR A 73 -16.52 2.38 -7.82
C THR A 73 -15.92 1.13 -8.46
N PRO A 74 -14.63 1.16 -8.85
CA PRO A 74 -13.97 -0.02 -9.38
C PRO A 74 -13.81 -1.10 -8.30
N ASP A 75 -13.80 -2.37 -8.71
CA ASP A 75 -13.38 -3.45 -7.83
C ASP A 75 -11.85 -3.38 -7.68
N THR A 76 -11.39 -3.12 -6.47
CA THR A 76 -9.97 -3.01 -6.14
C THR A 76 -9.45 -4.21 -5.35
N HIS A 77 -10.28 -5.27 -5.19
CA HIS A 77 -9.88 -6.45 -4.47
C HIS A 77 -8.82 -7.23 -5.24
N TYR A 78 -7.72 -7.54 -4.56
CA TYR A 78 -6.69 -8.40 -5.14
C TYR A 78 -7.21 -9.84 -5.29
N ARG A 79 -7.04 -10.41 -6.47
CA ARG A 79 -7.44 -11.79 -6.76
C ARG A 79 -6.19 -12.65 -6.93
N TYR A 80 -6.04 -13.63 -6.08
CA TYR A 80 -4.94 -14.58 -6.17
C TYR A 80 -5.07 -15.42 -7.45
N VAL A 81 -3.98 -15.54 -8.20
CA VAL A 81 -3.95 -16.27 -9.48
C VAL A 81 -3.85 -17.78 -9.30
N ALA A 82 -3.44 -18.23 -8.13
CA ALA A 82 -3.30 -19.64 -7.78
C ALA A 82 -3.51 -19.84 -6.29
N GLN A 83 -3.72 -21.09 -5.88
CA GLN A 83 -3.74 -21.53 -4.51
C GLN A 83 -3.02 -22.88 -4.42
N ALA A 84 -2.19 -23.07 -3.42
CA ALA A 84 -1.58 -24.35 -3.17
C ALA A 84 -2.65 -25.38 -2.82
N PRO A 85 -2.55 -26.65 -3.26
CA PRO A 85 -3.49 -27.68 -2.88
C PRO A 85 -3.56 -27.84 -1.34
N GLU A 86 -4.78 -28.03 -0.82
CA GLU A 86 -4.99 -28.22 0.61
C GLU A 86 -4.19 -29.43 1.11
N GLY A 87 -3.55 -29.31 2.28
CA GLY A 87 -2.72 -30.37 2.84
C GLY A 87 -1.36 -30.58 2.16
N SER A 88 -0.96 -29.69 1.24
CA SER A 88 0.35 -29.79 0.58
C SER A 88 1.50 -29.76 1.60
N VAL A 89 2.30 -30.81 1.60
CA VAL A 89 3.57 -30.88 2.33
C VAL A 89 4.68 -30.55 1.32
N TRP A 90 5.20 -29.31 1.41
CA TRP A 90 6.26 -28.88 0.52
C TRP A 90 7.61 -29.45 0.98
N ALA A 91 8.13 -30.44 0.26
CA ALA A 91 9.55 -30.81 0.38
C ALA A 91 10.43 -29.64 -0.03
N SER A 92 11.66 -29.58 0.49
CA SER A 92 12.59 -28.48 0.21
C SER A 92 12.78 -28.22 -1.28
N GLU A 93 12.81 -29.28 -2.07
CA GLU A 93 13.03 -29.25 -3.52
C GLU A 93 11.84 -28.74 -4.34
N GLN A 94 10.64 -28.69 -3.71
CA GLN A 94 9.41 -28.25 -4.39
C GLN A 94 9.01 -26.82 -4.03
N ARG A 95 9.74 -26.19 -3.12
CA ARG A 95 9.43 -24.82 -2.69
C ARG A 95 9.82 -23.81 -3.78
N PRO A 96 8.95 -22.85 -4.13
CA PRO A 96 9.36 -21.75 -5.00
C PRO A 96 10.53 -20.99 -4.40
N VAL A 97 11.54 -20.69 -5.23
CA VAL A 97 12.72 -19.93 -4.82
C VAL A 97 12.59 -18.50 -5.35
N VAL A 98 12.67 -17.54 -4.46
CA VAL A 98 12.71 -16.10 -4.77
C VAL A 98 14.11 -15.59 -4.46
N VAL A 99 14.80 -15.07 -5.47
CA VAL A 99 16.18 -14.58 -5.32
C VAL A 99 16.17 -13.06 -5.23
N GLY A 100 16.65 -12.55 -4.10
CA GLY A 100 16.71 -11.13 -3.75
C GLY A 100 15.53 -10.66 -2.90
N ALA A 101 15.83 -10.05 -1.75
CA ALA A 101 14.86 -9.47 -0.83
C ALA A 101 14.69 -7.95 -1.02
N GLY A 102 14.68 -7.49 -2.28
CA GLY A 102 14.22 -6.16 -2.63
C GLY A 102 12.69 -6.09 -2.66
N PRO A 103 12.08 -4.93 -2.97
CA PRO A 103 10.61 -4.76 -2.97
C PRO A 103 9.88 -5.81 -3.81
N CYS A 104 10.38 -6.12 -5.00
CA CYS A 104 9.78 -7.14 -5.87
C CYS A 104 9.84 -8.54 -5.23
N GLY A 105 11.01 -8.94 -4.72
CA GLY A 105 11.17 -10.25 -4.09
C GLY A 105 10.33 -10.41 -2.82
N TYR A 106 10.21 -9.36 -2.03
CA TYR A 106 9.33 -9.37 -0.86
C TYR A 106 7.87 -9.61 -1.23
N PHE A 107 7.34 -8.84 -2.19
CA PHE A 107 5.95 -9.03 -2.61
C PHE A 107 5.72 -10.36 -3.31
N ALA A 108 6.68 -10.84 -4.11
CA ALA A 108 6.60 -12.17 -4.71
C ALA A 108 6.54 -13.27 -3.63
N ALA A 109 7.44 -13.22 -2.64
CA ALA A 109 7.46 -14.19 -1.56
C ALA A 109 6.19 -14.09 -0.68
N LEU A 110 5.73 -12.87 -0.37
CA LEU A 110 4.52 -12.65 0.41
C LEU A 110 3.29 -13.23 -0.29
N LEU A 111 3.10 -12.93 -1.56
CA LEU A 111 1.95 -13.44 -2.33
C LEU A 111 2.00 -14.96 -2.47
N LEU A 112 3.17 -15.53 -2.73
CA LEU A 112 3.34 -16.99 -2.74
C LEU A 112 2.99 -17.60 -1.38
N ALA A 113 3.42 -17.00 -0.29
CA ALA A 113 3.09 -17.45 1.07
C ALA A 113 1.58 -17.36 1.34
N GLN A 114 0.93 -16.25 0.97
CA GLN A 114 -0.51 -16.07 1.10
C GLN A 114 -1.32 -17.06 0.23
N MET A 115 -0.76 -17.50 -0.89
CA MET A 115 -1.31 -18.57 -1.73
C MET A 115 -1.00 -19.99 -1.19
N GLY A 116 -0.31 -20.14 -0.06
CA GLY A 116 0.04 -21.41 0.55
C GLY A 116 1.30 -22.11 0.01
N PHE A 117 2.07 -21.44 -0.87
CA PHE A 117 3.29 -22.02 -1.47
C PHE A 117 4.44 -21.80 -0.54
N ARG A 118 4.80 -22.03 0.45
CA ARG A 118 5.95 -21.87 1.37
C ARG A 118 7.27 -21.48 0.64
N PRO A 119 7.39 -20.27 0.07
CA PRO A 119 8.56 -19.88 -0.71
C PRO A 119 9.84 -19.88 0.11
N LEU A 120 10.98 -20.05 -0.57
CA LEU A 120 12.30 -19.82 -0.03
C LEU A 120 12.81 -18.48 -0.57
N LEU A 121 12.96 -17.49 0.31
CA LEU A 121 13.49 -16.18 -0.05
C LEU A 121 14.98 -16.14 0.26
N LEU A 122 15.82 -15.91 -0.75
CA LEU A 122 17.27 -15.80 -0.65
C LEU A 122 17.69 -14.33 -0.80
N GLU A 123 18.51 -13.85 0.13
CA GLU A 123 19.13 -12.53 0.06
C GLU A 123 20.63 -12.66 0.35
N ARG A 124 21.45 -12.03 -0.50
CA ARG A 124 22.90 -12.06 -0.38
C ARG A 124 23.42 -11.09 0.68
N GLY A 125 22.76 -9.93 0.77
CA GLY A 125 23.20 -8.87 1.67
C GLY A 125 22.73 -9.07 3.12
N GLN A 126 23.12 -8.14 3.97
CA GLN A 126 22.83 -8.21 5.40
C GLN A 126 21.34 -7.94 5.72
N PRO A 127 20.84 -8.49 6.84
CA PRO A 127 19.53 -8.15 7.36
C PRO A 127 19.38 -6.64 7.59
N VAL A 128 18.17 -6.12 7.45
CA VAL A 128 17.88 -4.66 7.47
C VAL A 128 18.44 -3.96 8.71
N LYS A 129 18.48 -4.63 9.87
CA LYS A 129 19.04 -4.07 11.12
C LYS A 129 20.55 -3.83 10.98
N GLN A 130 21.31 -4.84 10.54
CA GLN A 130 22.75 -4.73 10.35
C GLN A 130 23.07 -3.75 9.22
N ARG A 131 22.38 -3.87 8.10
CA ARG A 131 22.49 -2.97 6.95
C ARG A 131 22.25 -1.50 7.34
N THR A 132 21.32 -1.25 8.24
CA THR A 132 21.07 0.11 8.75
C THR A 132 22.28 0.63 9.54
N ALA A 133 22.86 -0.21 10.40
CA ALA A 133 24.08 0.14 11.14
C ALA A 133 25.26 0.43 10.20
N ASP A 134 25.51 -0.42 9.21
CA ASP A 134 26.58 -0.27 8.24
C ASP A 134 26.42 1.02 7.42
N THR A 135 25.21 1.28 6.92
CA THR A 135 24.91 2.46 6.10
C THR A 135 25.07 3.76 6.90
N PHE A 136 24.52 3.84 8.10
CA PHE A 136 24.64 5.04 8.93
C PHE A 136 26.06 5.20 9.50
N GLY A 137 26.77 4.10 9.82
CA GLY A 137 28.17 4.12 10.20
C GLY A 137 29.04 4.75 9.11
N PHE A 138 28.87 4.31 7.86
CA PHE A 138 29.54 4.90 6.71
C PHE A 138 29.21 6.40 6.53
N TRP A 139 27.95 6.77 6.55
CA TRP A 139 27.55 8.18 6.39
C TRP A 139 28.08 9.10 7.49
N ARG A 140 28.19 8.59 8.72
CA ARG A 140 28.79 9.30 9.85
C ARG A 140 30.31 9.24 9.89
N ARG A 141 30.94 8.53 8.95
CA ARG A 141 32.40 8.29 8.90
C ARG A 141 32.92 7.56 10.14
N THR A 142 32.11 6.69 10.75
CA THR A 142 32.50 5.84 11.89
C THR A 142 32.76 4.39 11.50
N ALA A 143 32.46 4.02 10.25
CA ALA A 143 32.71 2.71 9.68
C ALA A 143 33.15 2.84 8.22
N GLU A 144 33.86 1.84 7.72
CA GLU A 144 34.24 1.73 6.32
C GLU A 144 33.06 1.34 5.44
N PHE A 145 33.17 1.59 4.13
CA PHE A 145 32.17 1.19 3.16
C PHE A 145 32.15 -0.34 2.99
N ASN A 146 31.00 -0.95 3.21
CA ASN A 146 30.77 -2.37 2.96
C ASN A 146 30.08 -2.55 1.59
N PRO A 147 30.75 -3.16 0.57
CA PRO A 147 30.17 -3.33 -0.76
C PRO A 147 28.94 -4.25 -0.79
N GLU A 148 28.78 -5.16 0.18
CA GLU A 148 27.68 -6.11 0.28
C GLU A 148 26.56 -5.64 1.23
N SER A 149 26.78 -4.55 1.99
CA SER A 149 25.82 -4.03 2.97
C SER A 149 25.88 -2.51 3.03
N ASN A 150 25.03 -1.83 2.29
CA ASN A 150 25.03 -0.37 2.15
C ASN A 150 23.65 0.16 1.76
N ALA A 151 23.55 1.44 1.37
CA ALA A 151 22.29 2.05 0.95
C ALA A 151 21.67 1.40 -0.29
N GLN A 152 22.43 0.65 -1.08
CA GLN A 152 22.00 0.03 -2.34
C GLN A 152 21.70 -1.46 -2.18
N PHE A 153 22.58 -2.19 -1.45
CA PHE A 153 22.57 -3.65 -1.36
C PHE A 153 22.21 -4.12 0.03
N GLY A 154 21.48 -5.23 0.09
CA GLY A 154 20.98 -5.91 1.27
C GLY A 154 19.46 -5.91 1.36
N GLU A 155 18.96 -6.50 2.42
CA GLU A 155 17.54 -6.70 2.70
C GLU A 155 16.71 -5.41 2.56
N GLY A 156 15.57 -5.49 1.87
CA GLY A 156 14.71 -4.36 1.54
C GLY A 156 15.11 -3.59 0.29
N GLY A 157 16.28 -3.88 -0.31
CA GLY A 157 16.77 -3.23 -1.52
C GLY A 157 17.07 -1.74 -1.33
N ALA A 158 17.38 -1.02 -2.41
CA ALA A 158 17.72 0.40 -2.38
C ALA A 158 16.58 1.29 -1.84
N GLY A 159 15.33 0.82 -1.93
CA GLY A 159 14.16 1.52 -1.41
C GLY A 159 14.19 1.79 0.08
N THR A 160 14.83 0.94 0.88
CA THR A 160 14.88 1.03 2.35
C THR A 160 15.44 2.36 2.86
N PHE A 161 16.41 2.93 2.15
CA PHE A 161 17.05 4.21 2.51
C PHE A 161 16.57 5.39 1.65
N SER A 162 15.54 5.18 0.83
CA SER A 162 14.80 6.26 0.22
C SER A 162 13.85 6.89 1.26
N ASP A 163 13.20 7.99 0.89
CA ASP A 163 12.14 8.59 1.71
C ASP A 163 10.86 7.70 1.77
N GLY A 164 10.90 6.52 1.19
CA GLY A 164 9.77 5.59 1.13
C GLY A 164 8.61 6.13 0.31
N LYS A 165 8.90 6.80 -0.79
CA LYS A 165 7.90 7.30 -1.74
C LYS A 165 7.25 6.11 -2.44
N LEU A 166 5.93 5.99 -2.32
CA LEU A 166 5.15 4.84 -2.80
C LEU A 166 4.32 5.14 -4.05
N TYR A 167 4.59 6.24 -4.73
CA TYR A 167 3.87 6.58 -5.95
C TYR A 167 4.72 6.34 -7.19
N SER A 168 4.07 5.88 -8.25
CA SER A 168 4.64 5.58 -9.54
C SER A 168 3.83 6.27 -10.64
N GLN A 169 4.42 6.43 -11.83
CA GLN A 169 3.72 6.83 -13.04
C GLN A 169 3.26 5.63 -13.88
N VAL A 170 3.48 4.41 -13.40
CA VAL A 170 3.03 3.18 -14.06
C VAL A 170 1.52 3.12 -14.01
N SER A 171 0.91 2.75 -15.14
CA SER A 171 -0.53 2.48 -15.21
C SER A 171 -0.84 1.22 -14.40
N ASP A 172 -1.87 1.29 -13.56
CA ASP A 172 -2.32 0.21 -12.68
C ASP A 172 -3.82 -0.03 -12.86
N PRO A 173 -4.23 -0.60 -14.02
CA PRO A 173 -5.64 -0.82 -14.32
C PRO A 173 -6.30 -1.86 -13.42
N ASP A 174 -5.53 -2.80 -12.89
CA ASP A 174 -5.98 -3.88 -12.01
C ASP A 174 -5.90 -3.53 -10.52
N HIS A 175 -5.50 -2.30 -10.19
CA HIS A 175 -5.41 -1.79 -8.83
C HIS A 175 -4.48 -2.59 -7.88
N TYR A 176 -3.42 -3.19 -8.40
CA TYR A 176 -2.43 -3.91 -7.58
C TYR A 176 -1.75 -3.02 -6.55
N GLY A 177 -1.64 -1.73 -6.83
CA GLY A 177 -1.14 -0.75 -5.88
C GLY A 177 -1.95 -0.68 -4.58
N CYS A 178 -3.26 -0.97 -4.62
CA CYS A 178 -4.09 -1.04 -3.41
C CYS A 178 -3.61 -2.16 -2.50
N LYS A 179 -3.41 -3.37 -3.02
CA LYS A 179 -2.87 -4.52 -2.29
C LYS A 179 -1.51 -4.21 -1.67
N VAL A 180 -0.61 -3.59 -2.44
CA VAL A 180 0.72 -3.19 -1.93
C VAL A 180 0.59 -2.26 -0.72
N LEU A 181 -0.25 -1.22 -0.79
CA LEU A 181 -0.45 -0.29 0.31
C LEU A 181 -1.09 -0.94 1.54
N GLU A 182 -2.06 -1.83 1.34
CA GLU A 182 -2.70 -2.60 2.40
C GLU A 182 -1.70 -3.48 3.15
N GLU A 183 -0.84 -4.20 2.44
CA GLU A 183 0.22 -5.03 3.04
C GLU A 183 1.22 -4.18 3.83
N LEU A 184 1.63 -3.03 3.29
CA LEU A 184 2.51 -2.12 4.00
C LEU A 184 1.87 -1.61 5.30
N VAL A 185 0.56 -1.35 5.31
CA VAL A 185 -0.19 -0.98 6.53
C VAL A 185 -0.25 -2.16 7.49
N ALA A 186 -0.51 -3.37 7.03
CA ALA A 186 -0.47 -4.59 7.85
C ALA A 186 0.90 -4.79 8.52
N CYS A 187 1.98 -4.41 7.81
CA CYS A 187 3.34 -4.40 8.33
C CYS A 187 3.70 -3.14 9.15
N GLY A 188 2.73 -2.32 9.57
CA GLY A 188 2.92 -1.21 10.48
C GLY A 188 3.14 0.17 9.84
N ALA A 189 2.94 0.33 8.53
CA ALA A 189 2.90 1.65 7.92
C ALA A 189 1.68 2.45 8.40
N ASN A 190 1.74 3.77 8.28
CA ASN A 190 0.60 4.62 8.64
C ASN A 190 -0.58 4.39 7.67
N ARG A 191 -1.78 4.21 8.22
CA ARG A 191 -3.02 4.05 7.42
C ARG A 191 -3.30 5.21 6.46
N GLU A 192 -2.75 6.39 6.70
CA GLU A 192 -2.90 7.53 5.81
C GLU A 192 -2.37 7.28 4.39
N ILE A 193 -1.39 6.36 4.22
CA ILE A 193 -0.89 6.01 2.90
C ILE A 193 -1.96 5.45 1.98
N LEU A 194 -3.03 4.85 2.51
CA LEU A 194 -4.16 4.33 1.74
C LEU A 194 -4.97 5.41 1.04
N THR A 195 -4.95 6.63 1.58
CA THR A 195 -5.79 7.73 1.08
C THR A 195 -4.99 8.90 0.48
N GLN A 196 -3.69 8.96 0.69
CA GLN A 196 -2.85 10.02 0.13
C GLN A 196 -2.59 9.80 -1.36
N HIS A 197 -2.66 10.86 -2.16
CA HIS A 197 -2.36 10.79 -3.60
C HIS A 197 -0.89 10.44 -3.89
N ARG A 198 0.03 10.90 -3.05
CA ARG A 198 1.48 10.62 -3.13
C ARG A 198 1.96 10.13 -1.77
N PRO A 199 1.66 8.87 -1.43
CA PRO A 199 2.00 8.33 -0.13
C PRO A 199 3.51 8.17 0.02
N HIS A 200 3.98 8.35 1.25
CA HIS A 200 5.34 8.01 1.65
C HIS A 200 5.36 7.52 3.09
N ILE A 201 6.32 6.66 3.41
CA ILE A 201 6.43 6.03 4.74
C ILE A 201 7.47 6.74 5.61
N GLY A 202 8.52 7.27 5.02
CA GLY A 202 9.72 7.78 5.68
C GLY A 202 10.75 6.68 5.97
N THR A 203 12.03 7.03 5.89
CA THR A 203 13.16 6.08 5.90
C THR A 203 13.19 5.20 7.15
N PHE A 204 13.06 5.78 8.35
CA PHE A 204 13.16 5.00 9.60
C PHE A 204 12.00 4.02 9.77
N LYS A 205 10.80 4.43 9.39
CA LYS A 205 9.62 3.58 9.49
C LYS A 205 9.64 2.47 8.47
N LEU A 206 10.22 2.73 7.28
CA LEU A 206 10.35 1.74 6.22
C LEU A 206 11.23 0.55 6.65
N ALA A 207 12.35 0.78 7.32
CA ALA A 207 13.19 -0.30 7.88
C ALA A 207 12.40 -1.20 8.85
N THR A 208 11.51 -0.61 9.65
CA THR A 208 10.62 -1.38 10.55
C THR A 208 9.60 -2.19 9.75
N VAL A 209 8.98 -1.60 8.74
CA VAL A 209 8.01 -2.28 7.86
C VAL A 209 8.67 -3.46 7.15
N VAL A 210 9.87 -3.29 6.59
CA VAL A 210 10.64 -4.38 5.95
C VAL A 210 10.85 -5.54 6.92
N ARG A 211 11.29 -5.26 8.15
CA ARG A 211 11.49 -6.30 9.18
C ARG A 211 10.19 -7.05 9.53
N LEU A 212 9.08 -6.34 9.64
CA LEU A 212 7.78 -6.94 9.96
C LEU A 212 7.24 -7.76 8.78
N SER A 213 7.52 -7.36 7.54
CA SER A 213 7.13 -8.12 6.35
C SER A 213 7.73 -9.53 6.33
N LEU A 214 8.95 -9.72 6.83
CA LEU A 214 9.56 -11.05 6.96
C LEU A 214 8.77 -11.98 7.86
N ILE A 215 8.23 -11.48 8.98
CA ILE A 215 7.40 -12.28 9.88
C ILE A 215 6.15 -12.77 9.14
N HIS A 216 5.51 -11.92 8.36
CA HIS A 216 4.33 -12.27 7.56
C HIS A 216 4.64 -13.29 6.45
N ILE A 217 5.85 -13.26 5.88
CA ILE A 217 6.30 -14.25 4.89
C ILE A 217 6.65 -15.58 5.56
N SER A 218 7.31 -15.55 6.72
CA SER A 218 7.81 -16.75 7.40
C SER A 218 6.72 -17.51 8.17
N GLU A 219 5.72 -16.79 8.67
CA GLU A 219 4.62 -17.35 9.49
C GLU A 219 3.22 -16.94 8.96
N PRO A 220 2.88 -17.26 7.71
CA PRO A 220 1.63 -16.81 7.08
C PRO A 220 0.38 -17.34 7.77
N THR A 221 0.49 -18.45 8.53
CA THR A 221 -0.62 -19.08 9.25
C THR A 221 -1.08 -18.33 10.50
N ARG A 222 -0.34 -17.34 10.98
CA ARG A 222 -0.71 -16.50 12.14
C ARG A 222 -1.55 -15.28 11.79
N LEU A 223 -1.76 -15.01 10.52
CA LEU A 223 -2.72 -14.00 10.08
C LEU A 223 -4.12 -14.63 10.07
N GLY A 224 -4.69 -14.83 11.28
CA GLY A 224 -6.11 -15.08 11.43
C GLY A 224 -6.89 -13.83 11.01
N PHE A 225 -7.59 -13.92 9.92
CA PHE A 225 -8.64 -12.99 9.53
C PHE A 225 -9.98 -13.52 10.04
#